data_f6539b7664f9b775b71bce3f2b29a34c
#
_entry.id   f6539b7664f9b775b71bce3f2b29a34c
#
_cell.length_a   1.000
_cell.length_b   1.000
_cell.length_c   1.000
_cell.angle_alpha   90.00
_cell.angle_beta   90.00
_cell.angle_gamma   90.00
#
_symmetry.space_group_name_H-M   'P 1'
#
loop_
_entity.id
_entity.type
_entity.pdbx_description
1 polymer ?
#
loop_
_entity_poly.entity_id
_entity_poly.type
_entity_poly.pdbx_seq_one_letter_code
_entity_poly.pdbx_strand_id
1 'polypeptide(L)'
;MNKKVILYCALAFVLASCGGKKTSGEEAAVEDSAPHSELNLSAELVSHLDSIAGIISSTAPNVDFKSLVEKGKLSLTDQQKKAKPDYLLSKSDIDDLATLQDKYVAQAYLAVDLTVASLYGLDDDDFYSNTMSRLAAETDEANQKAAEEAKNADLSFANAQQFYQDMKKRNRLDKFYAAEAAYAVEMLYILSRNPDLYMPVMTDVAAMDLCKQVNMAYNGLEALSGDYPDLKKLVDALKPIADIKASGSDELRHHLKKKNEEFAAVRAALLK
;
A
#
# COMPACT_ATOMS: atom_id res chain seq x y z
N MET A 1 -16.71 -21.48 22.67
CA MET A 1 -15.31 -21.03 22.50
C MET A 1 -15.13 -20.66 21.03
N ASN A 2 -15.43 -19.43 20.67
CA ASN A 2 -15.27 -18.97 19.28
C ASN A 2 -13.82 -18.56 19.08
N LYS A 3 -13.11 -19.33 18.26
CA LYS A 3 -11.79 -18.94 17.77
C LYS A 3 -11.97 -17.81 16.75
N LYS A 4 -11.81 -16.56 17.22
CA LYS A 4 -11.74 -15.40 16.33
C LYS A 4 -10.48 -15.55 15.48
N VAL A 5 -10.68 -15.75 14.20
CA VAL A 5 -9.61 -15.76 13.19
C VAL A 5 -9.18 -14.31 13.00
N ILE A 6 -7.99 -13.99 13.46
CA ILE A 6 -7.39 -12.66 13.35
C ILE A 6 -6.71 -12.60 11.99
N LEU A 7 -7.28 -11.84 11.08
CA LEU A 7 -6.70 -11.60 9.76
C LEU A 7 -5.68 -10.46 9.87
N TYR A 8 -4.41 -10.75 9.79
CA TYR A 8 -3.35 -9.76 9.64
C TYR A 8 -3.20 -9.46 8.15
N CYS A 9 -3.66 -8.29 7.74
CA CYS A 9 -3.32 -7.77 6.42
C CYS A 9 -2.11 -6.86 6.52
N ALA A 10 -0.94 -7.48 6.62
CA ALA A 10 0.24 -6.85 6.06
C ALA A 10 0.22 -7.14 4.56
N LEU A 11 0.70 -6.23 3.72
CA LEU A 11 0.95 -6.49 2.30
C LEU A 11 1.95 -7.65 2.18
N ALA A 12 1.45 -8.87 2.32
CA ALA A 12 2.26 -10.08 2.27
C ALA A 12 2.32 -10.55 0.82
N PHE A 13 3.21 -9.97 0.05
CA PHE A 13 3.60 -10.52 -1.23
C PHE A 13 4.66 -11.60 -0.99
N VAL A 14 4.25 -12.81 -0.72
CA VAL A 14 5.16 -13.95 -0.58
C VAL A 14 5.15 -14.77 -1.86
N LEU A 15 6.31 -15.14 -2.30
CA LEU A 15 6.56 -15.98 -3.46
C LEU A 15 6.75 -17.43 -3.11
N ALA A 16 6.17 -18.25 -3.91
CA ALA A 16 6.65 -19.59 -4.11
C ALA A 16 7.11 -19.76 -5.57
N SER A 17 8.41 -19.84 -5.76
CA SER A 17 9.00 -20.34 -6.98
C SER A 17 8.96 -21.86 -6.94
N CYS A 18 8.11 -22.51 -7.75
CA CYS A 18 8.31 -23.88 -8.16
C CYS A 18 7.68 -24.12 -9.52
N GLY A 19 8.51 -24.55 -10.44
CA GLY A 19 8.10 -24.91 -11.78
C GLY A 19 7.25 -26.18 -11.81
N GLY A 20 6.30 -26.25 -12.77
CA GLY A 20 5.62 -27.50 -13.09
C GLY A 20 4.40 -27.35 -13.98
N LYS A 21 4.59 -27.71 -15.24
CA LYS A 21 3.62 -28.27 -16.23
C LYS A 21 2.36 -27.50 -16.60
N LYS A 22 2.36 -27.12 -17.89
CA LYS A 22 1.21 -26.70 -18.70
C LYS A 22 0.06 -27.72 -18.66
N THR A 23 -1.14 -27.22 -18.34
CA THR A 23 -2.40 -27.78 -18.83
C THR A 23 -3.24 -26.63 -19.38
N SER A 24 -3.69 -26.82 -20.62
CA SER A 24 -4.50 -25.90 -21.39
C SER A 24 -5.92 -25.78 -20.80
N GLY A 25 -6.28 -24.57 -20.38
CA GLY A 25 -7.63 -24.13 -20.13
C GLY A 25 -7.73 -22.70 -20.65
N GLU A 26 -8.67 -22.43 -21.53
CA GLU A 26 -8.99 -21.08 -22.03
C GLU A 26 -9.55 -20.27 -20.88
N GLU A 27 -8.71 -19.45 -20.26
CA GLU A 27 -9.13 -18.38 -19.36
C GLU A 27 -9.10 -17.06 -20.13
N ALA A 28 -10.17 -16.29 -19.93
CA ALA A 28 -10.27 -14.94 -20.46
C ALA A 28 -9.10 -14.12 -19.89
N ALA A 29 -8.06 -13.94 -20.70
CA ALA A 29 -6.97 -13.03 -20.38
C ALA A 29 -7.57 -11.63 -20.24
N VAL A 30 -7.47 -11.05 -19.05
CA VAL A 30 -7.56 -9.60 -18.88
C VAL A 30 -6.42 -9.04 -19.73
N GLU A 31 -6.78 -8.49 -20.89
CA GLU A 31 -5.83 -7.79 -21.75
C GLU A 31 -5.26 -6.62 -20.95
N ASP A 32 -4.07 -6.82 -20.41
CA ASP A 32 -3.16 -5.72 -20.11
C ASP A 32 -2.87 -5.07 -21.46
N SER A 33 -3.53 -3.94 -21.72
CA SER A 33 -3.56 -3.30 -23.04
C SER A 33 -2.24 -2.63 -23.35
N ALA A 34 -1.21 -3.37 -23.48
CA ALA A 34 -0.02 -3.33 -24.32
C ALA A 34 0.94 -4.42 -23.77
N PRO A 35 1.56 -5.25 -24.62
CA PRO A 35 2.67 -6.05 -24.15
C PRO A 35 3.73 -5.05 -23.65
N HIS A 36 3.94 -5.02 -22.32
CA HIS A 36 5.13 -4.34 -21.80
C HIS A 36 6.31 -5.01 -22.48
N SER A 37 6.87 -4.32 -23.49
CA SER A 37 8.14 -4.72 -24.08
C SER A 37 9.08 -4.96 -22.91
N GLU A 38 9.78 -6.11 -22.91
CA GLU A 38 10.79 -6.41 -21.90
C GLU A 38 11.67 -5.18 -21.73
N LEU A 39 11.53 -4.52 -20.58
CA LEU A 39 12.26 -3.29 -20.34
C LEU A 39 13.68 -3.62 -20.10
N ASN A 40 14.49 -3.20 -21.02
CA ASN A 40 15.92 -3.24 -20.95
C ASN A 40 16.40 -2.06 -20.09
N LEU A 41 16.09 -2.10 -18.78
CA LEU A 41 16.60 -1.11 -17.84
C LEU A 41 18.12 -1.17 -17.82
N SER A 42 18.78 -0.02 -17.89
CA SER A 42 20.23 0.03 -17.77
C SER A 42 20.67 -0.48 -16.39
N ALA A 43 21.85 -1.10 -16.31
CA ALA A 43 22.40 -1.57 -15.04
C ALA A 43 22.53 -0.44 -14.00
N GLU A 44 22.78 0.78 -14.46
CA GLU A 44 22.85 1.97 -13.62
C GLU A 44 21.49 2.34 -13.04
N LEU A 45 20.44 2.34 -13.85
CA LEU A 45 19.07 2.59 -13.39
C LEU A 45 18.62 1.50 -12.39
N VAL A 46 18.89 0.23 -12.70
CA VAL A 46 18.58 -0.87 -11.77
C VAL A 46 19.31 -0.69 -10.44
N SER A 47 20.59 -0.32 -10.44
CA SER A 47 21.35 -0.06 -9.21
C SER A 47 20.77 1.12 -8.40
N HIS A 48 20.32 2.15 -9.08
CA HIS A 48 19.66 3.30 -8.45
C HIS A 48 18.34 2.88 -7.80
N LEU A 49 17.51 2.13 -8.51
CA LEU A 49 16.24 1.60 -8.00
C LEU A 49 16.46 0.62 -6.82
N ASP A 50 17.47 -0.25 -6.89
CA ASP A 50 17.86 -1.13 -5.77
C ASP A 50 18.16 -0.31 -4.49
N SER A 51 18.85 0.82 -4.64
CA SER A 51 19.18 1.71 -3.52
C SER A 51 17.93 2.36 -2.92
N ILE A 52 17.01 2.85 -3.77
CA ILE A 52 15.73 3.44 -3.33
C ILE A 52 14.89 2.38 -2.59
N ALA A 53 14.76 1.18 -3.16
CA ALA A 53 13.99 0.09 -2.55
C ALA A 53 14.60 -0.35 -1.20
N GLY A 54 15.93 -0.36 -1.08
CA GLY A 54 16.61 -0.60 0.19
C GLY A 54 16.25 0.42 1.26
N ILE A 55 16.11 1.70 0.88
CA ILE A 55 15.66 2.75 1.79
C ILE A 55 14.19 2.51 2.18
N ILE A 56 13.29 2.28 1.22
CA ILE A 56 11.87 1.99 1.50
C ILE A 56 11.76 0.83 2.49
N SER A 57 12.46 -0.28 2.22
CA SER A 57 12.43 -1.46 3.09
C SER A 57 12.95 -1.20 4.52
N SER A 58 13.87 -0.23 4.67
CA SER A 58 14.42 0.15 5.97
C SER A 58 13.59 1.16 6.74
N THR A 59 12.65 1.83 6.09
CA THR A 59 11.82 2.90 6.64
C THR A 59 10.34 2.53 6.68
N ALA A 60 9.99 1.25 6.57
CA ALA A 60 8.59 0.83 6.58
C ALA A 60 7.87 1.33 7.84
N PRO A 61 6.94 2.31 7.73
CA PRO A 61 6.25 2.86 8.88
C PRO A 61 5.19 1.87 9.35
N ASN A 62 5.57 1.02 10.29
CA ASN A 62 4.62 0.12 10.95
C ASN A 62 3.80 0.88 11.98
N VAL A 63 2.78 1.59 11.52
CA VAL A 63 1.71 2.04 12.41
C VAL A 63 0.65 0.95 12.47
N ASP A 64 0.88 -0.03 13.30
CA ASP A 64 -0.08 -1.09 13.59
C ASP A 64 -1.13 -0.55 14.58
N PHE A 65 -2.17 0.06 14.04
CA PHE A 65 -3.29 0.60 14.83
C PHE A 65 -3.92 -0.46 15.73
N LYS A 66 -4.00 -1.71 15.27
CA LYS A 66 -4.55 -2.82 16.05
C LYS A 66 -3.70 -3.10 17.28
N SER A 67 -2.40 -3.23 17.12
CA SER A 67 -1.48 -3.41 18.24
C SER A 67 -1.53 -2.23 19.22
N LEU A 68 -1.72 -1.00 18.71
CA LEU A 68 -1.86 0.18 19.55
C LEU A 68 -3.15 0.14 20.39
N VAL A 69 -4.25 -0.36 19.83
CA VAL A 69 -5.50 -0.58 20.58
C VAL A 69 -5.34 -1.70 21.61
N GLU A 70 -4.78 -2.84 21.22
CA GLU A 70 -4.56 -3.97 22.10
C GLU A 70 -3.64 -3.62 23.30
N LYS A 71 -2.68 -2.74 23.08
CA LYS A 71 -1.79 -2.20 24.13
C LYS A 71 -2.38 -1.04 24.92
N GLY A 72 -3.63 -0.64 24.63
CA GLY A 72 -4.30 0.47 25.30
C GLY A 72 -3.72 1.86 24.99
N LYS A 73 -2.87 1.97 23.95
CA LYS A 73 -2.26 3.24 23.54
C LYS A 73 -3.19 4.06 22.65
N LEU A 74 -4.07 3.41 21.91
CA LEU A 74 -5.11 4.03 21.09
C LEU A 74 -6.46 3.49 21.54
N SER A 75 -7.38 4.37 21.91
CA SER A 75 -8.73 3.99 22.32
C SER A 75 -9.76 4.89 21.66
N LEU A 76 -10.83 4.27 21.16
CA LEU A 76 -11.99 4.98 20.66
C LEU A 76 -13.05 5.04 21.76
N THR A 77 -13.70 6.19 21.91
CA THR A 77 -14.92 6.30 22.68
C THR A 77 -16.06 5.53 22.01
N ASP A 78 -17.11 5.18 22.75
CA ASP A 78 -18.27 4.48 22.17
C ASP A 78 -18.95 5.31 21.07
N GLN A 79 -18.88 6.64 21.14
CA GLN A 79 -19.40 7.53 20.11
C GLN A 79 -18.53 7.44 18.83
N GLN A 80 -17.21 7.43 18.96
CA GLN A 80 -16.29 7.27 17.83
C GLN A 80 -16.46 5.90 17.18
N LYS A 81 -16.59 4.82 17.95
CA LYS A 81 -16.85 3.47 17.41
C LYS A 81 -18.15 3.36 16.62
N LYS A 82 -19.16 4.14 16.99
CA LYS A 82 -20.45 4.19 16.27
C LYS A 82 -20.38 5.03 14.99
N ALA A 83 -19.49 6.00 14.95
CA ALA A 83 -19.25 6.84 13.77
C ALA A 83 -18.34 6.07 12.81
N LYS A 84 -18.94 5.27 11.92
CA LYS A 84 -18.15 4.58 10.88
C LYS A 84 -17.38 5.61 10.07
N PRO A 85 -16.08 5.39 9.82
CA PRO A 85 -15.28 6.29 8.97
C PRO A 85 -15.82 6.27 7.54
N ASP A 86 -16.15 7.44 7.01
CA ASP A 86 -16.65 7.64 5.65
C ASP A 86 -15.54 7.85 4.61
N TYR A 87 -14.30 7.79 5.07
CA TYR A 87 -13.11 8.06 4.28
C TYR A 87 -12.35 6.78 3.84
N LEU A 88 -12.76 5.61 4.30
CA LEU A 88 -12.20 4.34 3.82
C LEU A 88 -12.74 4.01 2.43
N LEU A 89 -12.02 3.16 1.69
CA LEU A 89 -12.48 2.67 0.39
C LEU A 89 -13.84 2.00 0.50
N SER A 90 -14.70 2.36 -0.44
CA SER A 90 -16.01 1.76 -0.63
C SER A 90 -16.02 0.80 -1.81
N LYS A 91 -17.10 0.05 -1.97
CA LYS A 91 -17.27 -0.83 -3.11
C LYS A 91 -17.20 -0.09 -4.43
N SER A 92 -17.78 1.12 -4.52
CA SER A 92 -17.75 1.93 -5.74
C SER A 92 -16.34 2.40 -6.14
N ASP A 93 -15.41 2.46 -5.21
CA ASP A 93 -14.03 2.87 -5.52
C ASP A 93 -13.21 1.75 -6.18
N ILE A 94 -13.67 0.49 -6.08
CA ILE A 94 -12.93 -0.70 -6.49
C ILE A 94 -13.66 -1.62 -7.48
N ASP A 95 -14.90 -1.33 -7.83
CA ASP A 95 -15.67 -2.16 -8.78
C ASP A 95 -15.19 -2.01 -10.24
N ASP A 96 -14.58 -0.86 -10.60
CA ASP A 96 -14.21 -0.51 -11.98
C ASP A 96 -12.69 -0.38 -12.20
N LEU A 97 -11.87 -1.13 -11.45
CA LEU A 97 -10.41 -1.11 -11.60
C LEU A 97 -10.01 -1.75 -12.94
N ALA A 98 -9.63 -0.89 -13.90
CA ALA A 98 -9.40 -1.31 -15.28
C ALA A 98 -8.01 -1.91 -15.51
N THR A 99 -6.99 -1.42 -14.79
CA THR A 99 -5.61 -1.78 -15.05
C THR A 99 -5.00 -2.58 -13.90
N LEU A 100 -3.94 -3.33 -14.21
CA LEU A 100 -3.13 -4.00 -13.20
C LEU A 100 -2.53 -3.00 -12.19
N GLN A 101 -2.19 -1.79 -12.66
CA GLN A 101 -1.71 -0.69 -11.83
C GLN A 101 -2.75 -0.29 -10.77
N ASP A 102 -4.00 -0.07 -11.18
CA ASP A 102 -5.08 0.33 -10.28
C ASP A 102 -5.32 -0.75 -9.21
N LYS A 103 -5.21 -2.02 -9.58
CA LYS A 103 -5.36 -3.15 -8.64
C LYS A 103 -4.27 -3.18 -7.58
N TYR A 104 -3.00 -2.90 -7.93
CA TYR A 104 -1.91 -2.81 -6.95
C TYR A 104 -2.08 -1.58 -6.03
N VAL A 105 -2.51 -0.44 -6.57
CA VAL A 105 -2.83 0.75 -5.79
C VAL A 105 -3.97 0.47 -4.81
N ALA A 106 -5.06 -0.14 -5.28
CA ALA A 106 -6.20 -0.50 -4.45
C ALA A 106 -5.84 -1.49 -3.33
N GLN A 107 -4.98 -2.48 -3.62
CA GLN A 107 -4.47 -3.39 -2.59
C GLN A 107 -3.68 -2.65 -1.51
N ALA A 108 -2.83 -1.69 -1.89
CA ALA A 108 -2.07 -0.88 -0.96
C ALA A 108 -2.98 -0.04 -0.06
N TYR A 109 -4.04 0.56 -0.62
CA TYR A 109 -5.05 1.29 0.14
C TYR A 109 -5.80 0.38 1.10
N LEU A 110 -6.31 -0.76 0.61
CA LEU A 110 -7.04 -1.73 1.42
C LEU A 110 -6.21 -2.27 2.58
N ALA A 111 -4.89 -2.41 2.41
CA ALA A 111 -4.02 -2.85 3.49
C ALA A 111 -4.01 -1.87 4.66
N VAL A 112 -4.03 -0.56 4.38
CA VAL A 112 -4.14 0.48 5.41
C VAL A 112 -5.55 0.52 5.97
N ASP A 113 -6.57 0.52 5.11
CA ASP A 113 -7.99 0.58 5.49
C ASP A 113 -8.40 -0.56 6.42
N LEU A 114 -7.91 -1.78 6.18
CA LEU A 114 -8.14 -2.93 7.06
C LEU A 114 -7.69 -2.69 8.49
N THR A 115 -6.54 -2.04 8.68
CA THR A 115 -6.05 -1.73 10.03
C THR A 115 -6.95 -0.72 10.74
N VAL A 116 -7.50 0.24 9.98
CA VAL A 116 -8.43 1.24 10.51
C VAL A 116 -9.82 0.64 10.71
N ALA A 117 -10.31 -0.15 9.78
CA ALA A 117 -11.58 -0.87 9.91
C ALA A 117 -11.62 -1.71 11.20
N SER A 118 -10.52 -2.42 11.49
CA SER A 118 -10.34 -3.17 12.73
C SER A 118 -10.47 -2.29 13.99
N LEU A 119 -9.91 -1.08 13.96
CA LEU A 119 -10.02 -0.12 15.06
C LEU A 119 -11.48 0.25 15.39
N TYR A 120 -12.32 0.34 14.36
CA TYR A 120 -13.74 0.64 14.48
C TYR A 120 -14.64 -0.59 14.67
N GLY A 121 -14.04 -1.78 14.76
CA GLY A 121 -14.81 -3.04 14.87
C GLY A 121 -15.59 -3.38 13.61
N LEU A 122 -15.07 -3.00 12.44
CA LEU A 122 -15.61 -3.34 11.13
C LEU A 122 -15.00 -4.63 10.56
N ASP A 123 -14.26 -5.38 11.36
CA ASP A 123 -13.58 -6.62 10.97
C ASP A 123 -14.55 -7.75 10.56
N ASP A 124 -15.81 -7.67 11.05
CA ASP A 124 -16.87 -8.61 10.70
C ASP A 124 -17.49 -8.28 9.31
N ASP A 125 -17.12 -7.14 8.71
CA ASP A 125 -17.48 -6.81 7.33
C ASP A 125 -16.50 -7.53 6.39
N ASP A 126 -16.97 -8.60 5.76
CA ASP A 126 -16.19 -9.40 4.81
C ASP A 126 -15.71 -8.60 3.58
N PHE A 127 -16.17 -7.36 3.42
CA PHE A 127 -15.85 -6.52 2.27
C PHE A 127 -14.35 -6.34 2.07
N TYR A 128 -13.62 -5.87 3.10
CA TYR A 128 -12.18 -5.58 2.97
C TYR A 128 -11.36 -6.84 2.72
N SER A 129 -11.60 -7.91 3.49
CA SER A 129 -10.84 -9.16 3.38
C SER A 129 -11.14 -9.89 2.06
N ASN A 130 -12.41 -9.96 1.65
CA ASN A 130 -12.80 -10.58 0.39
C ASN A 130 -12.29 -9.78 -0.80
N THR A 131 -12.34 -8.46 -0.75
CA THR A 131 -11.82 -7.61 -1.82
C THR A 131 -10.30 -7.72 -1.95
N MET A 132 -9.57 -7.72 -0.82
CA MET A 132 -8.13 -7.94 -0.84
C MET A 132 -7.79 -9.30 -1.46
N SER A 133 -8.49 -10.37 -1.08
CA SER A 133 -8.28 -11.71 -1.64
C SER A 133 -8.58 -11.77 -3.13
N ARG A 134 -9.66 -11.12 -3.59
CA ARG A 134 -10.01 -11.02 -5.01
C ARG A 134 -8.92 -10.28 -5.80
N LEU A 135 -8.51 -9.09 -5.36
CA LEU A 135 -7.48 -8.32 -6.03
C LEU A 135 -6.13 -9.04 -6.04
N ALA A 136 -5.78 -9.74 -4.96
CA ALA A 136 -4.58 -10.55 -4.91
C ALA A 136 -4.61 -11.69 -5.94
N ALA A 137 -5.74 -12.36 -6.12
CA ALA A 137 -5.92 -13.38 -7.15
C ALA A 137 -5.83 -12.79 -8.56
N GLU A 138 -6.39 -11.59 -8.78
CA GLU A 138 -6.38 -10.92 -10.08
C GLU A 138 -5.00 -10.35 -10.45
N THR A 139 -4.16 -10.02 -9.47
CA THR A 139 -2.80 -9.51 -9.72
C THR A 139 -1.77 -10.61 -9.83
N ASP A 140 -1.99 -11.74 -9.14
CA ASP A 140 -1.07 -12.87 -9.17
C ASP A 140 -1.64 -14.10 -8.42
N GLU A 141 -1.77 -15.24 -9.11
CA GLU A 141 -2.18 -16.50 -8.49
C GLU A 141 -1.24 -16.97 -7.37
N ALA A 142 0.05 -16.65 -7.46
CA ALA A 142 1.02 -16.97 -6.42
C ALA A 142 0.75 -16.19 -5.12
N ASN A 143 0.19 -14.98 -5.19
CA ASN A 143 -0.12 -14.16 -4.02
C ASN A 143 -1.27 -14.74 -3.19
N GLN A 144 -2.24 -15.40 -3.81
CA GLN A 144 -3.37 -15.98 -3.08
C GLN A 144 -2.89 -17.07 -2.11
N LYS A 145 -2.04 -17.98 -2.60
CA LYS A 145 -1.47 -19.06 -1.78
C LYS A 145 -0.55 -18.51 -0.69
N ALA A 146 0.22 -17.53 -1.01
CA ALA A 146 1.12 -16.87 -0.08
C ALA A 146 0.38 -16.05 0.99
N ALA A 147 -0.73 -15.38 0.65
CA ALA A 147 -1.57 -14.71 1.63
C ALA A 147 -2.22 -15.69 2.62
N GLU A 148 -2.52 -16.91 2.20
CA GLU A 148 -3.00 -17.96 3.08
C GLU A 148 -1.90 -18.51 4.01
N GLU A 149 -0.67 -18.66 3.52
CA GLU A 149 0.49 -19.11 4.30
C GLU A 149 1.00 -18.02 5.26
N ALA A 150 0.89 -16.76 4.88
CA ALA A 150 1.33 -15.60 5.67
C ALA A 150 0.48 -15.29 6.90
N LYS A 151 -0.67 -15.95 7.09
CA LYS A 151 -1.54 -15.76 8.27
C LYS A 151 -0.82 -15.94 9.62
N ASN A 152 0.40 -16.45 9.63
CA ASN A 152 1.17 -16.79 10.84
C ASN A 152 2.59 -16.19 10.90
N ALA A 153 2.99 -15.33 9.97
CA ALA A 153 4.33 -14.77 9.94
C ALA A 153 4.34 -13.29 10.34
N ASP A 154 5.37 -12.88 11.09
CA ASP A 154 5.65 -11.47 11.36
C ASP A 154 6.28 -10.84 10.11
N LEU A 155 5.44 -10.16 9.33
CA LEU A 155 5.71 -9.82 7.94
C LEU A 155 6.19 -8.38 7.72
N SER A 156 6.38 -7.62 8.78
CA SER A 156 6.49 -6.18 8.67
C SER A 156 7.72 -5.67 7.90
N PHE A 157 8.90 -6.22 8.14
CA PHE A 157 10.16 -5.69 7.57
C PHE A 157 10.70 -6.52 6.39
N ALA A 158 10.51 -7.83 6.42
CA ALA A 158 10.97 -8.74 5.37
C ALA A 158 10.19 -8.58 4.05
N ASN A 159 9.00 -8.00 4.10
CA ASN A 159 8.04 -8.00 3.00
C ASN A 159 8.33 -6.99 1.90
N ALA A 160 8.65 -5.73 2.21
CA ALA A 160 8.92 -4.73 1.17
C ALA A 160 10.13 -5.13 0.33
N GLN A 161 11.18 -5.67 0.95
CA GLN A 161 12.35 -6.17 0.24
C GLN A 161 12.01 -7.39 -0.62
N GLN A 162 11.22 -8.33 -0.08
CA GLN A 162 10.79 -9.50 -0.81
C GLN A 162 9.88 -9.12 -1.98
N PHE A 163 8.91 -8.25 -1.74
CA PHE A 163 8.02 -7.71 -2.76
C PHE A 163 8.81 -7.03 -3.89
N TYR A 164 9.81 -6.19 -3.54
CA TYR A 164 10.70 -5.60 -4.52
C TYR A 164 11.40 -6.65 -5.40
N GLN A 165 12.00 -7.67 -4.78
CA GLN A 165 12.71 -8.71 -5.52
C GLN A 165 11.81 -9.47 -6.48
N ASP A 166 10.54 -9.64 -6.13
CA ASP A 166 9.56 -10.28 -6.99
C ASP A 166 9.14 -9.42 -8.15
N MET A 167 8.80 -8.18 -7.87
CA MET A 167 8.45 -7.24 -8.92
C MET A 167 9.61 -7.05 -9.89
N LYS A 168 10.84 -7.05 -9.38
CA LYS A 168 12.06 -7.01 -10.19
C LYS A 168 12.19 -8.23 -11.13
N LYS A 169 11.98 -9.44 -10.59
CA LYS A 169 12.02 -10.70 -11.38
C LYS A 169 10.94 -10.75 -12.47
N ARG A 170 9.83 -10.06 -12.27
CA ARG A 170 8.67 -10.03 -13.16
C ARG A 170 8.65 -8.82 -14.09
N ASN A 171 9.70 -7.98 -14.10
CA ASN A 171 9.72 -6.72 -14.83
C ASN A 171 8.55 -5.77 -14.46
N ARG A 172 8.19 -5.70 -13.18
CA ARG A 172 7.07 -4.92 -12.64
C ARG A 172 7.53 -3.94 -11.55
N LEU A 173 8.72 -3.35 -11.68
CA LEU A 173 9.23 -2.38 -10.71
C LEU A 173 8.35 -1.14 -10.59
N ASP A 174 7.68 -0.75 -11.66
CA ASP A 174 6.66 0.29 -11.67
C ASP A 174 5.51 -0.02 -10.70
N LYS A 175 5.05 -1.27 -10.63
CA LYS A 175 3.97 -1.68 -9.72
C LYS A 175 4.43 -1.67 -8.25
N PHE A 176 5.70 -2.03 -7.99
CA PHE A 176 6.29 -1.90 -6.66
C PHE A 176 6.23 -0.45 -6.17
N TYR A 177 6.81 0.48 -6.94
CA TYR A 177 6.87 1.87 -6.51
C TYR A 177 5.49 2.54 -6.44
N ALA A 178 4.56 2.15 -7.32
CA ALA A 178 3.20 2.65 -7.25
C ALA A 178 2.44 2.14 -6.01
N ALA A 179 2.60 0.87 -5.64
CA ALA A 179 2.00 0.32 -4.43
C ALA A 179 2.59 0.94 -3.16
N GLU A 180 3.92 1.15 -3.11
CA GLU A 180 4.57 1.82 -1.97
C GLU A 180 4.14 3.29 -1.84
N ALA A 181 4.02 4.01 -2.96
CA ALA A 181 3.48 5.36 -2.98
C ALA A 181 2.03 5.38 -2.49
N ALA A 182 1.20 4.47 -2.99
CA ALA A 182 -0.20 4.35 -2.59
C ALA A 182 -0.35 4.07 -1.10
N TYR A 183 0.41 3.12 -0.56
CA TYR A 183 0.41 2.81 0.87
C TYR A 183 0.73 4.04 1.73
N ALA A 184 1.79 4.77 1.38
CA ALA A 184 2.19 5.95 2.12
C ALA A 184 1.17 7.10 1.99
N VAL A 185 0.58 7.29 0.81
CA VAL A 185 -0.47 8.28 0.55
C VAL A 185 -1.73 7.95 1.35
N GLU A 186 -2.18 6.69 1.37
CA GLU A 186 -3.35 6.28 2.14
C GLU A 186 -3.12 6.50 3.63
N MET A 187 -1.95 6.15 4.13
CA MET A 187 -1.58 6.42 5.52
C MET A 187 -1.66 7.91 5.85
N LEU A 188 -1.06 8.79 5.02
CA LEU A 188 -1.12 10.25 5.22
C LEU A 188 -2.56 10.77 5.13
N TYR A 189 -3.34 10.26 4.18
CA TYR A 189 -4.74 10.64 4.02
C TYR A 189 -5.55 10.28 5.27
N ILE A 190 -5.49 9.05 5.75
CA ILE A 190 -6.18 8.59 6.96
C ILE A 190 -5.77 9.40 8.19
N LEU A 191 -4.46 9.60 8.39
CA LEU A 191 -3.96 10.42 9.48
C LEU A 191 -4.49 11.86 9.40
N SER A 192 -4.65 12.40 8.19
CA SER A 192 -5.18 13.75 7.97
C SER A 192 -6.67 13.89 8.27
N ARG A 193 -7.44 12.78 8.21
CA ARG A 193 -8.88 12.79 8.52
C ARG A 193 -9.18 12.96 10.02
N ASN A 194 -8.28 12.43 10.88
CA ASN A 194 -8.41 12.62 12.32
C ASN A 194 -7.04 12.73 13.01
N PRO A 195 -6.27 13.83 12.78
CA PRO A 195 -4.94 13.97 13.33
C PRO A 195 -4.90 13.95 14.86
N ASP A 196 -5.96 14.41 15.51
CA ASP A 196 -6.02 14.46 16.97
C ASP A 196 -6.23 13.07 17.59
N LEU A 197 -6.78 12.13 16.84
CA LEU A 197 -6.91 10.73 17.25
C LEU A 197 -5.61 9.94 17.01
N TYR A 198 -5.02 10.06 15.83
CA TYR A 198 -3.95 9.17 15.39
C TYR A 198 -2.55 9.66 15.77
N MET A 199 -2.31 10.98 15.74
CA MET A 199 -0.97 11.51 15.97
C MET A 199 -0.43 11.32 17.40
N PRO A 200 -1.24 11.25 18.46
CA PRO A 200 -0.73 10.98 19.81
C PRO A 200 0.00 9.64 19.97
N VAL A 201 -0.23 8.67 19.08
CA VAL A 201 0.42 7.36 19.11
C VAL A 201 1.54 7.23 18.07
N MET A 202 1.70 8.23 17.20
CA MET A 202 2.77 8.30 16.21
C MET A 202 4.08 8.70 16.87
N THR A 203 5.13 7.93 16.67
CA THR A 203 6.48 8.32 17.10
C THR A 203 7.11 9.27 16.08
N ASP A 204 8.09 10.07 16.52
CA ASP A 204 8.84 10.96 15.62
C ASP A 204 9.51 10.17 14.49
N VAL A 205 10.08 9.02 14.80
CA VAL A 205 10.70 8.13 13.80
C VAL A 205 9.67 7.67 12.77
N ALA A 206 8.51 7.20 13.19
CA ALA A 206 7.47 6.75 12.27
C ALA A 206 6.94 7.91 11.39
N ALA A 207 6.86 9.13 11.93
CA ALA A 207 6.46 10.32 11.17
C ALA A 207 7.50 10.67 10.09
N MET A 208 8.79 10.64 10.45
CA MET A 208 9.89 10.86 9.51
C MET A 208 9.95 9.79 8.43
N ASP A 209 9.80 8.52 8.83
CA ASP A 209 9.86 7.38 7.91
C ASP A 209 8.70 7.41 6.91
N LEU A 210 7.49 7.79 7.34
CA LEU A 210 6.35 7.93 6.43
C LEU A 210 6.59 9.01 5.36
N CYS A 211 7.11 10.18 5.75
CA CYS A 211 7.49 11.21 4.80
C CYS A 211 8.57 10.72 3.83
N LYS A 212 9.57 10.01 4.35
CA LYS A 212 10.67 9.46 3.56
C LYS A 212 10.18 8.40 2.57
N GLN A 213 9.23 7.58 2.96
CA GLN A 213 8.63 6.57 2.06
C GLN A 213 7.95 7.22 0.86
N VAL A 214 7.15 8.29 1.07
CA VAL A 214 6.56 9.07 -0.04
C VAL A 214 7.63 9.57 -0.99
N ASN A 215 8.68 10.24 -0.46
CA ASN A 215 9.77 10.77 -1.27
C ASN A 215 10.48 9.67 -2.07
N MET A 216 10.77 8.53 -1.45
CA MET A 216 11.49 7.44 -2.11
C MET A 216 10.62 6.76 -3.17
N ALA A 217 9.33 6.54 -2.90
CA ALA A 217 8.43 5.98 -3.89
C ALA A 217 8.25 6.92 -5.09
N TYR A 218 8.11 8.22 -4.86
CA TYR A 218 8.11 9.24 -5.91
C TYR A 218 9.40 9.18 -6.76
N ASN A 219 10.57 9.18 -6.13
CA ASN A 219 11.85 9.13 -6.84
C ASN A 219 11.99 7.86 -7.68
N GLY A 220 11.51 6.71 -7.21
CA GLY A 220 11.49 5.47 -7.97
C GLY A 220 10.58 5.55 -9.20
N LEU A 221 9.37 6.10 -9.06
CA LEU A 221 8.46 6.34 -10.18
C LEU A 221 9.02 7.36 -11.17
N GLU A 222 9.59 8.46 -10.68
CA GLU A 222 10.21 9.48 -11.53
C GLU A 222 11.37 8.90 -12.35
N ALA A 223 12.24 8.12 -11.71
CA ALA A 223 13.34 7.45 -12.40
C ALA A 223 12.87 6.47 -13.48
N LEU A 224 11.75 5.77 -13.24
CA LEU A 224 11.16 4.85 -14.22
C LEU A 224 10.37 5.56 -15.32
N SER A 225 9.85 6.76 -15.09
CA SER A 225 8.97 7.46 -16.02
C SER A 225 9.61 7.81 -17.37
N GLY A 226 10.96 7.78 -17.44
CA GLY A 226 11.70 7.95 -18.70
C GLY A 226 11.49 6.78 -19.66
N ASP A 227 11.43 5.56 -19.12
CA ASP A 227 11.26 4.33 -19.88
C ASP A 227 9.76 3.91 -19.96
N TYR A 228 8.93 4.42 -19.01
CA TYR A 228 7.50 4.17 -18.89
C TYR A 228 6.70 5.47 -18.89
N PRO A 229 6.37 6.04 -20.04
CA PRO A 229 5.65 7.33 -20.12
C PRO A 229 4.31 7.34 -19.37
N ASP A 230 3.64 6.20 -19.27
CA ASP A 230 2.36 6.06 -18.57
C ASP A 230 2.49 6.34 -17.06
N LEU A 231 3.69 6.16 -16.48
CA LEU A 231 3.96 6.51 -15.08
C LEU A 231 3.98 8.00 -14.82
N LYS A 232 4.09 8.81 -15.87
CA LYS A 232 4.11 10.27 -15.71
C LYS A 232 2.86 10.78 -15.01
N LYS A 233 1.70 10.15 -15.24
CA LYS A 233 0.45 10.49 -14.54
C LYS A 233 0.57 10.30 -13.04
N LEU A 234 1.18 9.19 -12.59
CA LEU A 234 1.40 8.93 -11.16
C LEU A 234 2.43 9.90 -10.55
N VAL A 235 3.51 10.16 -11.29
CA VAL A 235 4.53 11.14 -10.88
C VAL A 235 3.91 12.52 -10.70
N ASP A 236 3.14 12.98 -11.69
CA ASP A 236 2.47 14.28 -11.64
C ASP A 236 1.43 14.35 -10.50
N ALA A 237 0.71 13.25 -10.23
CA ALA A 237 -0.23 13.15 -9.12
C ALA A 237 0.47 13.25 -7.75
N LEU A 238 1.63 12.62 -7.58
CA LEU A 238 2.39 12.62 -6.32
C LEU A 238 3.15 13.93 -6.06
N LYS A 239 3.42 14.71 -7.10
CA LYS A 239 4.26 15.90 -7.03
C LYS A 239 3.91 16.90 -5.91
N PRO A 240 2.61 17.16 -5.60
CA PRO A 240 2.24 18.10 -4.51
C PRO A 240 2.76 17.70 -3.13
N ILE A 241 3.05 16.41 -2.93
CA ILE A 241 3.48 15.85 -1.63
C ILE A 241 4.85 15.17 -1.71
N ALA A 242 5.49 15.14 -2.89
CA ALA A 242 6.73 14.41 -3.14
C ALA A 242 7.90 14.85 -2.25
N ASP A 243 7.93 16.10 -1.84
CA ASP A 243 8.97 16.69 -1.00
C ASP A 243 8.55 16.89 0.46
N ILE A 244 7.42 16.27 0.87
CA ILE A 244 6.97 16.35 2.26
C ILE A 244 8.07 15.88 3.23
N LYS A 245 8.32 16.68 4.26
CA LYS A 245 9.31 16.40 5.30
C LYS A 245 8.71 16.72 6.65
N ALA A 246 9.09 15.94 7.64
CA ALA A 246 8.80 16.23 9.03
C ALA A 246 10.01 15.80 9.87
N SER A 247 10.39 16.59 10.84
CA SER A 247 11.43 16.28 11.83
C SER A 247 10.88 15.47 13.02
N GLY A 248 9.57 15.27 13.06
CA GLY A 248 8.86 14.50 14.07
C GLY A 248 7.34 14.55 13.89
N SER A 249 6.66 13.96 14.86
CA SER A 249 5.20 13.78 14.85
C SER A 249 4.42 15.12 14.91
N ASP A 250 4.92 16.11 15.63
CA ASP A 250 4.25 17.41 15.72
C ASP A 250 4.29 18.19 14.39
N GLU A 251 5.41 18.15 13.70
CA GLU A 251 5.52 18.78 12.38
C GLU A 251 4.65 18.06 11.35
N LEU A 252 4.66 16.73 11.35
CA LEU A 252 3.76 15.95 10.50
C LEU A 252 2.30 16.31 10.80
N ARG A 253 1.90 16.38 12.07
CA ARG A 253 0.54 16.78 12.47
C ARG A 253 0.14 18.17 11.91
N HIS A 254 1.07 19.12 11.89
CA HIS A 254 0.83 20.41 11.28
C HIS A 254 0.59 20.28 9.76
N HIS A 255 1.40 19.51 9.06
CA HIS A 255 1.21 19.23 7.62
C HIS A 255 -0.13 18.56 7.34
N LEU A 256 -0.50 17.54 8.13
CA LEU A 256 -1.77 16.81 7.98
C LEU A 256 -2.98 17.73 8.09
N LYS A 257 -2.97 18.67 9.06
CA LYS A 257 -4.05 19.65 9.21
C LYS A 257 -4.09 20.69 8.08
N LYS A 258 -2.94 21.07 7.54
CA LYS A 258 -2.83 22.10 6.51
C LYS A 258 -3.11 21.59 5.10
N LYS A 259 -2.73 20.33 4.81
CA LYS A 259 -2.71 19.74 3.47
C LYS A 259 -3.72 18.57 3.29
N ASN A 260 -4.76 18.50 4.12
CA ASN A 260 -5.71 17.39 4.08
C ASN A 260 -6.38 17.23 2.69
N GLU A 261 -6.72 18.33 2.04
CA GLU A 261 -7.33 18.32 0.70
C GLU A 261 -6.32 17.89 -0.38
N GLU A 262 -5.03 18.24 -0.21
CA GLU A 262 -3.98 17.78 -1.12
C GLU A 262 -3.81 16.25 -1.03
N PHE A 263 -3.81 15.67 0.19
CA PHE A 263 -3.74 14.23 0.37
C PHE A 263 -4.96 13.52 -0.25
N ALA A 264 -6.16 14.06 -0.06
CA ALA A 264 -7.37 13.54 -0.68
C ALA A 264 -7.31 13.58 -2.21
N ALA A 265 -6.82 14.67 -2.79
CA ALA A 265 -6.67 14.82 -4.24
C ALA A 265 -5.63 13.85 -4.81
N VAL A 266 -4.47 13.71 -4.16
CA VAL A 266 -3.42 12.76 -4.57
C VAL A 266 -3.95 11.33 -4.50
N ARG A 267 -4.60 10.94 -3.39
CA ARG A 267 -5.24 9.64 -3.23
C ARG A 267 -6.20 9.32 -4.37
N ALA A 268 -7.10 10.24 -4.67
CA ALA A 268 -8.08 10.05 -5.75
C ALA A 268 -7.43 9.99 -7.14
N ALA A 269 -6.29 10.67 -7.34
CA ALA A 269 -5.59 10.67 -8.62
C ALA A 269 -4.78 9.39 -8.86
N LEU A 270 -4.32 8.71 -7.82
CA LEU A 270 -3.59 7.44 -7.94
C LEU A 270 -4.50 6.25 -8.28
N LEU A 271 -5.80 6.33 -7.99
CA LEU A 271 -6.77 5.25 -8.22
C LEU A 271 -7.58 5.45 -9.53
N LYS A 272 -7.17 6.34 -10.40
CA LYS A 272 -7.81 6.66 -11.70
C LYS A 272 -6.85 6.37 -12.84
#